data_0b2c5e9a3d244e7a6103e034cbe35566
#
_entry.id   0b2c5e9a3d244e7a6103e034cbe35566
#
_cell.length_a   1.000
_cell.length_b   1.000
_cell.length_c   1.000
_cell.angle_alpha   90.00
_cell.angle_beta   90.00
_cell.angle_gamma   90.00
#
_symmetry.space_group_name_H-M   'P 1'
#
loop_
_entity.id
_entity.type
_entity.pdbx_description
1 polymer ?
#
loop_
_entity_poly.entity_id
_entity_poly.type
_entity_poly.pdbx_seq_one_letter_code
_entity_poly.pdbx_strand_id
1 'polypeptide(L)'
;QALVATISAFILKGVIPAEPAVAAKSGGRSLKEIVRQPGFLKTVFSGAVAYMVMNFLMTAAPLSMHMHGISQQASNLGIQWHVIAMYGPGFFTGRLINRFGALRISATGLLITAGSVLAGLCGTDIFHYWLSLILLGVGWNFGFTGASAKIIDYHRPEEKTQVQSLNDFVVFGVMIVGSFSSGALLNLYGWNAVLWGSLIPVGIAFLCILKRSHKTVVVKHE
;
A
#
# COMPACT_ATOMS: atom_id res chain seq x y z
N GLN A 1 3.46 -12.20 -20.91
CA GLN A 1 2.26 -11.89 -20.09
C GLN A 1 1.00 -12.54 -20.68
N ALA A 2 0.73 -12.42 -21.99
CA ALA A 2 -0.45 -13.01 -22.63
C ALA A 2 -0.52 -14.53 -22.42
N LEU A 3 0.60 -15.25 -22.55
CA LEU A 3 0.65 -16.71 -22.37
C LEU A 3 0.30 -17.13 -20.94
N VAL A 4 0.81 -16.40 -19.94
CA VAL A 4 0.50 -16.66 -18.51
C VAL A 4 -0.97 -16.39 -18.24
N ALA A 5 -1.54 -15.31 -18.77
CA ALA A 5 -2.96 -14.99 -18.62
C ALA A 5 -3.84 -16.06 -19.27
N THR A 6 -3.47 -16.58 -20.45
CA THR A 6 -4.21 -17.63 -21.14
C THR A 6 -4.16 -18.95 -20.37
N ILE A 7 -2.99 -19.35 -19.87
CA ILE A 7 -2.84 -20.55 -19.05
C ILE A 7 -3.66 -20.44 -17.75
N SER A 8 -3.58 -19.27 -17.07
CA SER A 8 -4.37 -19.02 -15.86
C SER A 8 -5.87 -19.08 -16.14
N ALA A 9 -6.34 -18.51 -17.24
CA ALA A 9 -7.74 -18.57 -17.65
C ALA A 9 -8.20 -20.01 -17.94
N PHE A 10 -7.32 -20.83 -18.56
CA PHE A 10 -7.62 -22.24 -18.83
C PHE A 10 -7.71 -23.08 -17.56
N ILE A 11 -6.79 -22.87 -16.61
CA ILE A 11 -6.79 -23.56 -15.29
C ILE A 11 -8.03 -23.17 -14.48
N LEU A 12 -8.42 -21.90 -14.54
CA LEU A 12 -9.56 -21.37 -13.79
C LEU A 12 -10.93 -21.68 -14.43
N LYS A 13 -10.97 -22.18 -15.67
CA LYS A 13 -12.23 -22.47 -16.38
C LYS A 13 -13.12 -23.49 -15.68
N GLY A 14 -12.58 -24.31 -14.78
CA GLY A 14 -13.32 -25.26 -13.93
C GLY A 14 -13.59 -24.76 -12.52
N VAL A 15 -13.11 -23.57 -12.14
CA VAL A 15 -13.18 -22.98 -10.78
C VAL A 15 -13.96 -21.65 -10.80
N ILE A 16 -14.77 -21.42 -11.84
CA ILE A 16 -15.65 -20.23 -11.84
C ILE A 16 -16.67 -20.43 -10.73
N PRO A 17 -16.64 -19.63 -9.66
CA PRO A 17 -17.69 -19.65 -8.65
C PRO A 17 -19.03 -19.41 -9.35
N ALA A 18 -20.07 -20.14 -8.97
CA ALA A 18 -21.42 -19.85 -9.43
C ALA A 18 -21.68 -18.35 -9.26
N GLU A 19 -22.23 -17.70 -10.30
CA GLU A 19 -22.58 -16.28 -10.20
C GLU A 19 -23.32 -16.06 -8.88
N PRO A 20 -22.89 -15.07 -8.07
CA PRO A 20 -23.64 -14.76 -6.86
C PRO A 20 -25.08 -14.47 -7.28
N ALA A 21 -26.02 -15.24 -6.75
CA ALA A 21 -27.43 -15.06 -7.02
C ALA A 21 -27.76 -13.57 -6.98
N VAL A 22 -28.29 -13.09 -8.09
CA VAL A 22 -28.84 -11.76 -8.37
C VAL A 22 -28.74 -10.77 -7.21
N ALA A 23 -28.07 -9.66 -7.49
CA ALA A 23 -28.04 -8.39 -6.74
C ALA A 23 -28.75 -8.47 -5.39
N ALA A 24 -27.96 -8.59 -4.33
CA ALA A 24 -28.46 -8.42 -2.99
C ALA A 24 -29.29 -7.15 -2.96
N LYS A 25 -30.55 -7.30 -2.58
CA LYS A 25 -31.48 -6.21 -2.32
C LYS A 25 -30.71 -5.11 -1.58
N SER A 26 -30.84 -3.88 -2.01
CA SER A 26 -30.27 -2.66 -1.43
C SER A 26 -30.63 -2.52 0.06
N GLY A 27 -29.94 -3.22 0.93
CA GLY A 27 -30.20 -3.29 2.37
C GLY A 27 -29.01 -2.90 3.23
N GLY A 28 -27.88 -2.47 2.62
CA GLY A 28 -26.70 -2.02 3.35
C GLY A 28 -26.84 -0.58 3.83
N ARG A 29 -25.99 -0.22 4.80
CA ARG A 29 -25.84 1.17 5.29
C ARG A 29 -25.39 2.08 4.15
N SER A 30 -25.75 3.34 4.23
CA SER A 30 -25.25 4.35 3.28
C SER A 30 -23.72 4.49 3.41
N LEU A 31 -23.04 4.78 2.28
CA LEU A 31 -21.61 5.03 2.28
C LEU A 31 -21.20 6.12 3.28
N LYS A 32 -22.05 7.13 3.45
CA LYS A 32 -21.86 8.22 4.42
C LYS A 32 -21.83 7.72 5.88
N GLU A 33 -22.64 6.73 6.22
CA GLU A 33 -22.63 6.11 7.55
C GLU A 33 -21.36 5.29 7.78
N ILE A 34 -20.93 4.55 6.76
CA ILE A 34 -19.71 3.73 6.83
C ILE A 34 -18.48 4.63 7.00
N VAL A 35 -18.37 5.68 6.22
CA VAL A 35 -17.24 6.63 6.27
C VAL A 35 -17.15 7.35 7.62
N ARG A 36 -18.29 7.58 8.28
CA ARG A 36 -18.34 8.21 9.61
C ARG A 36 -17.95 7.27 10.75
N GLN A 37 -17.75 5.98 10.49
CA GLN A 37 -17.31 5.07 11.54
C GLN A 37 -15.94 5.48 12.11
N PRO A 38 -15.78 5.42 13.44
CA PRO A 38 -14.50 5.76 14.07
C PRO A 38 -13.37 4.86 13.56
N GLY A 39 -12.37 5.46 12.94
CA GLY A 39 -11.19 4.76 12.44
C GLY A 39 -11.24 4.36 10.96
N PHE A 40 -12.38 4.43 10.27
CA PHE A 40 -12.47 4.11 8.85
C PHE A 40 -11.54 5.00 8.01
N LEU A 41 -11.70 6.32 8.11
CA LEU A 41 -10.90 7.27 7.33
C LEU A 41 -9.40 7.14 7.59
N LYS A 42 -8.97 6.94 8.84
CA LYS A 42 -7.55 6.76 9.14
C LYS A 42 -6.99 5.46 8.55
N THR A 43 -7.82 4.40 8.45
CA THR A 43 -7.43 3.14 7.84
C THR A 43 -7.28 3.29 6.32
N VAL A 44 -8.25 3.91 5.65
CA VAL A 44 -8.17 4.24 4.21
C VAL A 44 -6.97 5.14 3.93
N PHE A 45 -6.79 6.20 4.72
CA PHE A 45 -5.66 7.13 4.58
C PHE A 45 -4.31 6.43 4.74
N SER A 46 -4.18 5.55 5.73
CA SER A 46 -2.95 4.77 5.95
C SER A 46 -2.61 3.86 4.75
N GLY A 47 -3.60 3.15 4.21
CA GLY A 47 -3.42 2.33 3.02
C GLY A 47 -3.06 3.16 1.79
N ALA A 48 -3.74 4.29 1.59
CA ALA A 48 -3.48 5.21 0.49
C ALA A 48 -2.05 5.80 0.56
N VAL A 49 -1.61 6.21 1.76
CA VAL A 49 -0.24 6.72 1.96
C VAL A 49 0.80 5.64 1.71
N ALA A 50 0.59 4.41 2.22
CA ALA A 50 1.52 3.30 1.99
C ALA A 50 1.67 3.02 0.49
N TYR A 51 0.59 3.03 -0.26
CA TYR A 51 0.61 2.80 -1.71
C TYR A 51 1.21 3.98 -2.48
N MET A 52 0.80 5.20 -2.15
CA MET A 52 1.30 6.42 -2.78
C MET A 52 2.81 6.56 -2.62
N VAL A 53 3.33 6.41 -1.40
CA VAL A 53 4.77 6.57 -1.14
C VAL A 53 5.59 5.48 -1.81
N MET A 54 5.09 4.24 -1.83
CA MET A 54 5.72 3.16 -2.59
C MET A 54 5.86 3.53 -4.06
N ASN A 55 4.76 3.94 -4.69
CA ASN A 55 4.76 4.30 -6.11
C ASN A 55 5.60 5.56 -6.39
N PHE A 56 5.54 6.54 -5.51
CA PHE A 56 6.30 7.79 -5.58
C PHE A 56 7.82 7.53 -5.59
N LEU A 57 8.32 6.74 -4.65
CA LEU A 57 9.74 6.41 -4.55
C LEU A 57 10.19 5.43 -5.65
N MET A 58 9.37 4.43 -5.97
CA MET A 58 9.67 3.47 -7.04
C MET A 58 9.77 4.15 -8.41
N THR A 59 8.98 5.20 -8.65
CA THR A 59 9.04 5.98 -9.90
C THR A 59 10.30 6.84 -9.97
N ALA A 60 10.68 7.51 -8.87
CA ALA A 60 11.82 8.41 -8.83
C ALA A 60 13.17 7.67 -8.75
N ALA A 61 13.24 6.52 -8.07
CA ALA A 61 14.49 5.83 -7.79
C ALA A 61 15.31 5.45 -9.04
N PRO A 62 14.74 4.82 -10.09
CA PRO A 62 15.50 4.48 -11.29
C PRO A 62 16.09 5.71 -12.00
N LEU A 63 15.31 6.79 -12.08
CA LEU A 63 15.74 8.03 -12.66
C LEU A 63 16.85 8.68 -11.84
N SER A 64 16.71 8.70 -10.52
CA SER A 64 17.74 9.19 -9.61
C SER A 64 19.02 8.35 -9.67
N MET A 65 18.92 7.02 -9.75
CA MET A 65 20.06 6.12 -9.94
C MET A 65 20.82 6.47 -11.23
N HIS A 66 20.09 6.71 -12.32
CA HIS A 66 20.69 7.13 -13.58
C HIS A 66 21.42 8.48 -13.46
N MET A 67 20.80 9.46 -12.79
CA MET A 67 21.41 10.78 -12.54
C MET A 67 22.71 10.70 -11.71
N HIS A 68 22.84 9.67 -10.84
CA HIS A 68 24.04 9.41 -10.05
C HIS A 68 25.03 8.43 -10.74
N GLY A 69 24.88 8.19 -12.05
CA GLY A 69 25.81 7.37 -12.83
C GLY A 69 25.70 5.87 -12.60
N ILE A 70 24.64 5.40 -11.93
CA ILE A 70 24.41 3.97 -11.71
C ILE A 70 23.90 3.33 -13.00
N SER A 71 24.45 2.17 -13.35
CA SER A 71 24.10 1.47 -14.58
C SER A 71 22.62 1.06 -14.63
N GLN A 72 22.04 1.02 -15.82
CA GLN A 72 20.66 0.56 -16.03
C GLN A 72 20.44 -0.87 -15.51
N GLN A 73 21.48 -1.72 -15.63
CA GLN A 73 21.41 -3.10 -15.11
C GLN A 73 21.27 -3.12 -13.59
N ALA A 74 22.04 -2.32 -12.86
CA ALA A 74 21.94 -2.21 -11.40
C ALA A 74 20.60 -1.61 -10.96
N SER A 75 20.07 -0.65 -11.72
CA SER A 75 18.75 -0.08 -11.49
C SER A 75 17.64 -1.12 -11.67
N ASN A 76 17.68 -1.90 -12.76
CA ASN A 76 16.72 -2.97 -12.99
C ASN A 76 16.76 -4.05 -11.91
N LEU A 77 17.95 -4.43 -11.43
CA LEU A 77 18.10 -5.35 -10.31
C LEU A 77 17.52 -4.79 -9.01
N GLY A 78 17.70 -3.52 -8.72
CA GLY A 78 17.08 -2.85 -7.58
C GLY A 78 15.55 -2.93 -7.61
N ILE A 79 14.94 -2.69 -8.77
CA ILE A 79 13.49 -2.84 -8.96
C ILE A 79 13.05 -4.31 -8.81
N GLN A 80 13.83 -5.28 -9.30
CA GLN A 80 13.49 -6.70 -9.12
C GLN A 80 13.49 -7.08 -7.64
N TRP A 81 14.51 -6.67 -6.88
CA TRP A 81 14.56 -6.88 -5.43
C TRP A 81 13.40 -6.18 -4.70
N HIS A 82 13.03 -4.97 -5.12
CA HIS A 82 11.85 -4.29 -4.60
C HIS A 82 10.57 -5.11 -4.80
N VAL A 83 10.35 -5.63 -6.02
CA VAL A 83 9.15 -6.45 -6.33
C VAL A 83 9.14 -7.74 -5.53
N ILE A 84 10.29 -8.41 -5.38
CA ILE A 84 10.41 -9.59 -4.52
C ILE A 84 10.05 -9.23 -3.07
N ALA A 85 10.55 -8.11 -2.58
CA ALA A 85 10.26 -7.62 -1.22
C ALA A 85 8.80 -7.19 -1.03
N MET A 86 8.11 -6.73 -2.09
CA MET A 86 6.68 -6.41 -2.07
C MET A 86 5.82 -7.66 -1.88
N TYR A 87 6.11 -8.73 -2.60
CA TYR A 87 5.24 -9.90 -2.65
C TYR A 87 5.71 -11.06 -1.76
N GLY A 88 7.03 -11.20 -1.53
CA GLY A 88 7.59 -12.27 -0.72
C GLY A 88 6.99 -12.36 0.69
N PRO A 89 6.89 -11.26 1.45
CA PRO A 89 6.28 -11.30 2.77
C PRO A 89 4.80 -11.72 2.77
N GLY A 90 4.10 -11.60 1.65
CA GLY A 90 2.69 -11.96 1.52
C GLY A 90 2.37 -13.40 1.97
N PHE A 91 3.33 -14.33 1.85
CA PHE A 91 3.16 -15.72 2.31
C PHE A 91 2.95 -15.84 3.83
N PHE A 92 3.38 -14.86 4.61
CA PHE A 92 3.24 -14.88 6.06
C PHE A 92 2.54 -13.65 6.66
N THR A 93 2.35 -12.58 5.90
CA THR A 93 1.71 -11.33 6.35
C THR A 93 0.30 -11.59 6.91
N GLY A 94 -0.49 -12.49 6.30
CA GLY A 94 -1.79 -12.89 6.82
C GLY A 94 -1.72 -13.50 8.22
N ARG A 95 -0.73 -14.36 8.49
CA ARG A 95 -0.51 -14.94 9.83
C ARG A 95 -0.11 -13.87 10.85
N LEU A 96 0.71 -12.91 10.44
CA LEU A 96 1.10 -11.79 11.29
C LEU A 96 -0.11 -10.90 11.62
N ILE A 97 -0.98 -10.61 10.66
CA ILE A 97 -2.22 -9.86 10.86
C ILE A 97 -3.12 -10.58 11.86
N ASN A 98 -3.31 -11.89 11.72
CA ASN A 98 -4.13 -12.68 12.65
C ASN A 98 -3.53 -12.70 14.07
N ARG A 99 -2.21 -12.73 14.21
CA ARG A 99 -1.53 -12.81 15.51
C ARG A 99 -1.43 -11.45 16.20
N PHE A 100 -1.10 -10.39 15.48
CA PHE A 100 -0.77 -9.07 16.05
C PHE A 100 -1.83 -8.00 15.79
N GLY A 101 -2.76 -8.27 14.87
CA GLY A 101 -3.80 -7.35 14.45
C GLY A 101 -3.42 -6.47 13.26
N ALA A 102 -4.39 -6.19 12.42
CA ALA A 102 -4.22 -5.51 11.13
C ALA A 102 -3.61 -4.11 11.25
N LEU A 103 -4.07 -3.29 12.21
CA LEU A 103 -3.53 -1.93 12.40
C LEU A 103 -2.08 -1.91 12.89
N ARG A 104 -1.67 -2.87 13.73
CA ARG A 104 -0.28 -2.97 14.19
C ARG A 104 0.64 -3.34 13.03
N ILE A 105 0.23 -4.26 12.18
CA ILE A 105 0.99 -4.63 10.99
C ILE A 105 1.07 -3.44 10.02
N SER A 106 -0.04 -2.71 9.81
CA SER A 106 -0.01 -1.49 8.99
C SER A 106 0.94 -0.43 9.57
N ALA A 107 0.93 -0.20 10.87
CA ALA A 107 1.87 0.73 11.53
C ALA A 107 3.33 0.28 11.38
N THR A 108 3.61 -1.04 11.54
CA THR A 108 4.95 -1.60 11.29
C THR A 108 5.39 -1.37 9.84
N GLY A 109 4.47 -1.53 8.88
CA GLY A 109 4.74 -1.23 7.47
C GLY A 109 5.15 0.23 7.24
N LEU A 110 4.43 1.18 7.85
CA LEU A 110 4.78 2.60 7.77
C LEU A 110 6.14 2.91 8.42
N LEU A 111 6.49 2.26 9.52
CA LEU A 111 7.83 2.40 10.15
C LEU A 111 8.94 1.86 9.24
N ILE A 112 8.73 0.70 8.60
CA ILE A 112 9.67 0.14 7.64
C ILE A 112 9.81 1.07 6.43
N THR A 113 8.71 1.67 5.95
CA THR A 113 8.73 2.69 4.88
C THR A 113 9.53 3.92 5.31
N ALA A 114 9.38 4.40 6.55
CA ALA A 114 10.23 5.46 7.07
C ALA A 114 11.71 5.04 7.10
N GLY A 115 12.00 3.80 7.50
CA GLY A 115 13.34 3.22 7.44
C GLY A 115 13.92 3.17 6.02
N SER A 116 13.08 2.90 5.00
CA SER A 116 13.51 2.94 3.60
C SER A 116 13.94 4.33 3.18
N VAL A 117 13.20 5.35 3.60
CA VAL A 117 13.55 6.77 3.34
C VAL A 117 14.89 7.13 4.02
N LEU A 118 15.06 6.73 5.28
CA LEU A 118 16.32 6.97 5.99
C LEU A 118 17.51 6.28 5.30
N ALA A 119 17.34 5.03 4.84
CA ALA A 119 18.37 4.33 4.08
C ALA A 119 18.75 5.09 2.80
N GLY A 120 17.77 5.65 2.08
CA GLY A 120 18.02 6.48 0.89
C GLY A 120 18.69 7.81 1.20
N LEU A 121 18.46 8.40 2.39
CA LEU A 121 19.12 9.63 2.83
C LEU A 121 20.58 9.43 3.27
N CYS A 122 20.97 8.18 3.61
CA CYS A 122 22.34 7.88 4.05
C CYS A 122 23.37 7.87 2.91
N GLY A 123 22.93 7.78 1.65
CA GLY A 123 23.86 7.80 0.51
C GLY A 123 23.16 7.61 -0.84
N THR A 124 23.95 7.79 -1.90
CA THR A 124 23.49 7.70 -3.30
C THR A 124 24.22 6.60 -4.09
N ASP A 125 24.90 5.68 -3.44
CA ASP A 125 25.47 4.51 -4.06
C ASP A 125 24.45 3.36 -4.23
N ILE A 126 24.83 2.32 -4.97
CA ILE A 126 23.96 1.18 -5.31
C ILE A 126 23.38 0.52 -4.06
N PHE A 127 24.17 0.40 -2.99
CA PHE A 127 23.74 -0.27 -1.75
C PHE A 127 22.59 0.49 -1.08
N HIS A 128 22.70 1.82 -0.96
CA HIS A 128 21.65 2.65 -0.34
C HIS A 128 20.35 2.63 -1.14
N TYR A 129 20.43 2.70 -2.47
CA TYR A 129 19.25 2.55 -3.33
C TYR A 129 18.58 1.18 -3.17
N TRP A 130 19.37 0.10 -3.22
CA TRP A 130 18.81 -1.25 -3.09
C TRP A 130 18.21 -1.49 -1.72
N LEU A 131 18.88 -1.09 -0.65
CA LEU A 131 18.36 -1.19 0.70
C LEU A 131 17.06 -0.40 0.86
N SER A 132 17.04 0.84 0.37
CA SER A 132 15.84 1.68 0.36
C SER A 132 14.69 0.99 -0.37
N LEU A 133 14.91 0.48 -1.59
CA LEU A 133 13.90 -0.18 -2.40
C LEU A 133 13.38 -1.48 -1.77
N ILE A 134 14.27 -2.30 -1.17
CA ILE A 134 13.88 -3.54 -0.47
C ILE A 134 13.01 -3.21 0.74
N LEU A 135 13.44 -2.29 1.59
CA LEU A 135 12.66 -1.85 2.75
C LEU A 135 11.32 -1.24 2.34
N LEU A 136 11.29 -0.47 1.24
CA LEU A 136 10.08 0.10 0.69
C LEU A 136 9.08 -1.00 0.28
N GLY A 137 9.55 -2.07 -0.36
CA GLY A 137 8.71 -3.20 -0.75
C GLY A 137 8.07 -3.91 0.45
N VAL A 138 8.88 -4.25 1.47
CA VAL A 138 8.37 -4.85 2.72
C VAL A 138 7.42 -3.89 3.44
N GLY A 139 7.78 -2.61 3.52
CA GLY A 139 6.98 -1.57 4.14
C GLY A 139 5.61 -1.43 3.48
N TRP A 140 5.57 -1.42 2.15
CA TRP A 140 4.33 -1.43 1.39
C TRP A 140 3.48 -2.68 1.67
N ASN A 141 4.09 -3.86 1.64
CA ASN A 141 3.36 -5.10 1.89
C ASN A 141 2.63 -5.05 3.24
N PHE A 142 3.33 -4.72 4.31
CA PHE A 142 2.72 -4.65 5.64
C PHE A 142 1.76 -3.47 5.79
N GLY A 143 2.14 -2.31 5.28
CA GLY A 143 1.36 -1.07 5.37
C GLY A 143 0.01 -1.18 4.67
N PHE A 144 0.05 -1.54 3.39
CA PHE A 144 -1.13 -1.63 2.55
C PHE A 144 -1.98 -2.87 2.87
N THR A 145 -1.38 -4.06 3.02
CA THR A 145 -2.11 -5.28 3.33
C THR A 145 -2.76 -5.21 4.72
N GLY A 146 -2.05 -4.63 5.72
CA GLY A 146 -2.62 -4.41 7.04
C GLY A 146 -3.80 -3.44 7.03
N ALA A 147 -3.70 -2.32 6.30
CA ALA A 147 -4.80 -1.38 6.14
C ALA A 147 -5.99 -2.02 5.41
N SER A 148 -5.74 -2.73 4.31
CA SER A 148 -6.77 -3.42 3.52
C SER A 148 -7.50 -4.49 4.33
N ALA A 149 -6.77 -5.27 5.14
CA ALA A 149 -7.38 -6.24 6.04
C ALA A 149 -8.26 -5.56 7.10
N LYS A 150 -7.86 -4.39 7.60
CA LYS A 150 -8.66 -3.65 8.59
C LYS A 150 -9.93 -3.05 8.01
N ILE A 151 -9.96 -2.71 6.71
CA ILE A 151 -11.17 -2.18 6.04
C ILE A 151 -12.32 -3.19 6.09
N ILE A 152 -12.03 -4.49 6.08
CA ILE A 152 -13.04 -5.55 6.15
C ILE A 152 -13.91 -5.44 7.42
N ASP A 153 -13.35 -4.94 8.53
CA ASP A 153 -14.07 -4.80 9.80
C ASP A 153 -15.15 -3.69 9.78
N TYR A 154 -15.15 -2.82 8.77
CA TYR A 154 -16.04 -1.66 8.69
C TYR A 154 -17.28 -1.87 7.83
N HIS A 155 -17.33 -2.95 7.06
CA HIS A 155 -18.44 -3.21 6.15
C HIS A 155 -19.03 -4.61 6.32
N ARG A 156 -20.31 -4.74 5.99
CA ARG A 156 -21.01 -6.01 5.86
C ARG A 156 -20.77 -6.61 4.47
N PRO A 157 -21.05 -7.91 4.25
CA PRO A 157 -20.89 -8.54 2.93
C PRO A 157 -21.61 -7.79 1.80
N GLU A 158 -22.80 -7.25 2.06
CA GLU A 158 -23.62 -6.51 1.09
C GLU A 158 -23.01 -5.14 0.71
N GLU A 159 -22.23 -4.56 1.61
CA GLU A 159 -21.58 -3.25 1.48
C GLU A 159 -20.18 -3.33 0.86
N LYS A 160 -19.63 -4.56 0.71
CA LYS A 160 -18.24 -4.82 0.30
C LYS A 160 -17.85 -4.09 -0.97
N THR A 161 -18.63 -4.23 -2.03
CA THR A 161 -18.30 -3.62 -3.33
C THR A 161 -18.21 -2.11 -3.24
N GLN A 162 -19.16 -1.48 -2.55
CA GLN A 162 -19.22 -0.01 -2.41
C GLN A 162 -18.03 0.53 -1.59
N VAL A 163 -17.67 -0.16 -0.50
CA VAL A 163 -16.56 0.25 0.35
C VAL A 163 -15.22 0.02 -0.35
N GLN A 164 -15.08 -1.11 -1.04
CA GLN A 164 -13.88 -1.43 -1.80
C GLN A 164 -13.67 -0.42 -2.94
N SER A 165 -14.72 -0.10 -3.71
CA SER A 165 -14.65 0.90 -4.79
C SER A 165 -14.24 2.27 -4.26
N LEU A 166 -14.75 2.70 -3.10
CA LEU A 166 -14.31 3.95 -2.47
C LEU A 166 -12.84 3.90 -2.08
N ASN A 167 -12.42 2.82 -1.42
CA ASN A 167 -11.02 2.65 -1.03
C ASN A 167 -10.08 2.71 -2.23
N ASP A 168 -10.41 1.98 -3.29
CA ASP A 168 -9.59 1.91 -4.50
C ASP A 168 -9.57 3.26 -5.22
N PHE A 169 -10.70 3.98 -5.27
CA PHE A 169 -10.76 5.32 -5.82
C PHE A 169 -9.82 6.28 -5.06
N VAL A 170 -9.81 6.24 -3.73
CA VAL A 170 -8.92 7.08 -2.92
C VAL A 170 -7.46 6.66 -3.13
N VAL A 171 -7.14 5.37 -3.06
CA VAL A 171 -5.79 4.85 -3.21
C VAL A 171 -5.20 5.22 -4.57
N PHE A 172 -5.91 4.90 -5.65
CA PHE A 172 -5.42 5.18 -7.00
C PHE A 172 -5.45 6.66 -7.35
N GLY A 173 -6.43 7.42 -6.85
CA GLY A 173 -6.47 8.87 -7.02
C GLY A 173 -5.24 9.56 -6.39
N VAL A 174 -4.90 9.21 -5.16
CA VAL A 174 -3.71 9.75 -4.48
C VAL A 174 -2.41 9.25 -5.14
N MET A 175 -2.38 8.00 -5.62
CA MET A 175 -1.25 7.43 -6.35
C MET A 175 -0.97 8.21 -7.65
N ILE A 176 -1.99 8.57 -8.43
CA ILE A 176 -1.83 9.36 -9.67
C ILE A 176 -1.15 10.69 -9.36
N VAL A 177 -1.65 11.42 -8.34
CA VAL A 177 -1.05 12.69 -7.91
C VAL A 177 0.41 12.48 -7.48
N GLY A 178 0.69 11.43 -6.70
CA GLY A 178 2.04 11.07 -6.29
C GLY A 178 2.97 10.80 -7.48
N SER A 179 2.54 10.02 -8.46
CA SER A 179 3.34 9.67 -9.64
C SER A 179 3.78 10.90 -10.43
N PHE A 180 2.84 11.80 -10.75
CA PHE A 180 3.17 13.03 -11.47
C PHE A 180 4.08 13.96 -10.65
N SER A 181 3.85 14.06 -9.35
CA SER A 181 4.64 14.90 -8.45
C SER A 181 6.07 14.38 -8.26
N SER A 182 6.26 13.05 -8.30
CA SER A 182 7.54 12.39 -8.07
C SER A 182 8.62 12.84 -9.07
N GLY A 183 8.33 12.76 -10.37
CA GLY A 183 9.26 13.18 -11.41
C GLY A 183 9.55 14.67 -11.37
N ALA A 184 8.55 15.52 -11.14
CA ALA A 184 8.72 16.96 -11.02
C ALA A 184 9.60 17.32 -9.83
N LEU A 185 9.34 16.72 -8.66
CA LEU A 185 10.12 16.98 -7.44
C LEU A 185 11.57 16.52 -7.60
N LEU A 186 11.80 15.36 -8.23
CA LEU A 186 13.15 14.88 -8.49
C LEU A 186 13.92 15.81 -9.41
N ASN A 187 13.33 16.27 -10.51
CA ASN A 187 14.00 17.13 -11.49
C ASN A 187 14.31 18.54 -10.93
N LEU A 188 13.42 19.08 -10.10
CA LEU A 188 13.57 20.45 -9.57
C LEU A 188 14.45 20.51 -8.32
N TYR A 189 14.36 19.53 -7.45
CA TYR A 189 14.94 19.58 -6.09
C TYR A 189 15.82 18.38 -5.74
N GLY A 190 15.94 17.39 -6.64
CA GLY A 190 16.80 16.22 -6.46
C GLY A 190 16.22 15.13 -5.56
N TRP A 191 17.01 14.05 -5.40
CA TRP A 191 16.60 12.84 -4.70
C TRP A 191 16.24 13.06 -3.23
N ASN A 192 17.03 13.87 -2.52
CA ASN A 192 16.79 14.12 -1.10
C ASN A 192 15.43 14.79 -0.85
N ALA A 193 14.99 15.67 -1.77
CA ALA A 193 13.66 16.29 -1.66
C ALA A 193 12.53 15.28 -1.83
N VAL A 194 12.70 14.30 -2.72
CA VAL A 194 11.76 13.19 -2.90
C VAL A 194 11.65 12.36 -1.62
N LEU A 195 12.79 12.06 -0.99
CA LEU A 195 12.84 11.31 0.26
C LEU A 195 12.16 12.06 1.42
N TRP A 196 12.52 13.32 1.65
CA TRP A 196 11.89 14.14 2.69
C TRP A 196 10.40 14.36 2.45
N GLY A 197 9.99 14.59 1.19
CA GLY A 197 8.59 14.71 0.80
C GLY A 197 7.77 13.45 1.11
N SER A 198 8.40 12.26 1.03
CA SER A 198 7.77 10.98 1.38
C SER A 198 7.59 10.80 2.89
N LEU A 199 8.49 11.35 3.70
CA LEU A 199 8.45 11.17 5.16
C LEU A 199 7.26 11.87 5.81
N ILE A 200 6.85 13.00 5.26
CA ILE A 200 5.73 13.81 5.79
C ILE A 200 4.42 12.98 5.82
N PRO A 201 3.91 12.47 4.69
CA PRO A 201 2.67 11.68 4.69
C PRO A 201 2.79 10.39 5.50
N VAL A 202 3.96 9.73 5.49
CA VAL A 202 4.21 8.53 6.31
C VAL A 202 4.08 8.85 7.79
N GLY A 203 4.70 9.93 8.26
CA GLY A 203 4.63 10.38 9.65
C GLY A 203 3.19 10.71 10.07
N ILE A 204 2.45 11.44 9.23
CA ILE A 204 1.04 11.77 9.49
C ILE A 204 0.21 10.49 9.58
N ALA A 205 0.34 9.56 8.64
CA ALA A 205 -0.41 8.30 8.63
C ALA A 205 -0.09 7.45 9.86
N PHE A 206 1.19 7.36 10.24
CA PHE A 206 1.62 6.64 11.43
C PHE A 206 1.00 7.21 12.71
N LEU A 207 1.06 8.53 12.89
CA LEU A 207 0.45 9.23 14.03
C LEU A 207 -1.08 9.05 14.06
N CYS A 208 -1.73 9.06 12.90
CA CYS A 208 -3.16 8.82 12.79
C CYS A 208 -3.57 7.41 13.27
N ILE A 209 -2.74 6.39 12.95
CA ILE A 209 -3.00 5.02 13.41
C ILE A 209 -2.78 4.90 14.93
N LEU A 210 -1.74 5.53 15.47
CA LEU A 210 -1.42 5.47 16.90
C LEU A 210 -2.49 6.15 17.76
N LYS A 211 -3.15 7.19 17.27
CA LYS A 211 -4.27 7.83 17.98
C LYS A 211 -5.38 6.79 18.20
N ARG A 212 -5.51 6.30 19.43
CA ARG A 212 -6.57 5.36 19.83
C ARG A 212 -7.92 5.93 19.44
N SER A 213 -8.66 5.22 18.59
CA SER A 213 -10.08 5.50 18.39
C SER A 213 -10.80 5.01 19.64
N HIS A 214 -11.33 5.93 20.44
CA HIS A 214 -12.19 5.57 21.58
C HIS A 214 -13.39 4.79 21.01
N LYS A 215 -13.55 3.54 21.53
CA LYS A 215 -14.67 2.60 21.34
C LYS A 215 -14.93 2.15 19.90
N THR A 216 -14.33 1.04 19.53
CA THR A 216 -14.88 0.16 18.48
C THR A 216 -16.09 -0.56 19.08
N VAL A 217 -17.27 -0.27 18.58
CA VAL A 217 -18.44 -1.14 18.81
C VAL A 217 -18.16 -2.42 18.02
N VAL A 218 -17.76 -3.46 18.72
CA VAL A 218 -17.65 -4.80 18.17
C VAL A 218 -19.07 -5.26 17.86
N VAL A 219 -19.45 -5.30 16.60
CA VAL A 219 -20.66 -6.02 16.15
C VAL A 219 -20.35 -7.49 16.33
N LYS A 220 -20.84 -8.09 17.41
CA LYS A 220 -20.83 -9.54 17.57
C LYS A 220 -21.73 -10.12 16.47
N HIS A 221 -21.17 -10.96 15.65
CA HIS A 221 -21.92 -11.84 14.76
C HIS A 221 -22.52 -12.93 15.67
N GLU A 222 -23.83 -12.87 15.91
CA GLU A 222 -24.65 -14.00 16.32
C GLU A 222 -25.07 -14.79 15.10
#